data_95f1462f9e96c5dfddd2ff7fed983ba0
#
_entry.id   95f1462f9e96c5dfddd2ff7fed983ba0
#
_cell.length_a   1.000
_cell.length_b   1.000
_cell.length_c   1.000
_cell.angle_alpha   90.00
_cell.angle_beta   90.00
_cell.angle_gamma   90.00
#
_symmetry.space_group_name_H-M   'P 1'
#
loop_
_entity.id
_entity.type
_entity.pdbx_description
1 polymer ?
#
loop_
_entity_poly.entity_id
_entity_poly.type
_entity_poly.pdbx_seq_one_letter_code
_entity_poly.pdbx_strand_id
1 'polypeptide(L)'
;IIAIFGGGGFLGKHLIRHLTKLDYRVKVATRNPYLKGYLKPLGNPGQIELFKTDIFNQDHVKQVLKNCDFVINLVGILHETRKQKFNQIHAHFPYLLSHLSNEFGIKSLIHVSALGVKENHVSKYMQSKLQGEKNIQDTFKSSIILRPSVLFGPEDKFFNKFIFFNKLFYAIKSYSSCFLK
;
A
#
# COMPACT_ATOMS: atom_id res chain seq x y z
N ILE A 1 -17.52 -2.07 -7.63
CA ILE A 1 -16.54 -2.90 -6.88
C ILE A 1 -15.17 -2.28 -6.98
N ILE A 2 -14.42 -2.24 -5.86
CA ILE A 2 -13.09 -1.63 -5.79
C ILE A 2 -12.04 -2.70 -5.49
N ALA A 3 -11.02 -2.83 -6.33
CA ALA A 3 -9.85 -3.66 -6.05
C ALA A 3 -8.80 -2.86 -5.28
N ILE A 4 -8.28 -3.39 -4.17
CA ILE A 4 -7.26 -2.73 -3.35
C ILE A 4 -6.03 -3.62 -3.23
N PHE A 5 -4.93 -3.17 -3.80
CA PHE A 5 -3.61 -3.77 -3.62
C PHE A 5 -2.88 -3.06 -2.47
N GLY A 6 -2.39 -3.84 -1.52
CA GLY A 6 -1.81 -3.30 -0.28
C GLY A 6 -2.82 -2.99 0.83
N GLY A 7 -4.09 -3.42 0.68
CA GLY A 7 -5.18 -3.18 1.63
C GLY A 7 -4.94 -3.70 3.05
N GLY A 8 -4.05 -4.69 3.23
CA GLY A 8 -3.65 -5.18 4.55
C GLY A 8 -2.61 -4.32 5.29
N GLY A 9 -2.22 -3.17 4.74
CA GLY A 9 -1.34 -2.19 5.37
C GLY A 9 -2.09 -1.19 6.27
N PHE A 10 -1.35 -0.26 6.88
CA PHE A 10 -1.89 0.79 7.74
C PHE A 10 -2.97 1.63 7.02
N LEU A 11 -2.60 2.29 5.92
CA LEU A 11 -3.54 3.09 5.13
C LEU A 11 -4.71 2.25 4.58
N GLY A 12 -4.41 1.04 4.11
CA GLY A 12 -5.40 0.15 3.51
C GLY A 12 -6.52 -0.25 4.46
N LYS A 13 -6.22 -0.54 5.72
CA LYS A 13 -7.21 -0.87 6.75
C LYS A 13 -8.20 0.28 6.98
N HIS A 14 -7.68 1.51 7.11
CA HIS A 14 -8.53 2.70 7.30
C HIS A 14 -9.38 2.99 6.05
N LEU A 15 -8.79 2.87 4.87
CA LEU A 15 -9.49 3.05 3.61
C LEU A 15 -10.62 2.02 3.44
N ILE A 16 -10.36 0.73 3.68
CA ILE A 16 -11.38 -0.32 3.60
C ILE A 16 -12.55 0.00 4.53
N ARG A 17 -12.28 0.33 5.80
CA ARG A 17 -13.31 0.72 6.77
C ARG A 17 -14.16 1.90 6.28
N HIS A 18 -13.55 2.86 5.60
CA HIS A 18 -14.28 4.02 5.08
C HIS A 18 -15.13 3.65 3.85
N LEU A 19 -14.57 2.89 2.91
CA LEU A 19 -15.26 2.47 1.71
C LEU A 19 -16.47 1.56 2.02
N THR A 20 -16.34 0.66 2.99
CA THR A 20 -17.44 -0.22 3.39
C THR A 20 -18.59 0.54 4.05
N LYS A 21 -18.31 1.61 4.79
CA LYS A 21 -19.36 2.52 5.32
C LYS A 21 -20.11 3.28 4.22
N LEU A 22 -19.49 3.44 3.07
CA LEU A 22 -20.10 4.03 1.87
C LEU A 22 -20.70 2.97 0.93
N ASP A 23 -20.97 1.78 1.44
CA ASP A 23 -21.56 0.64 0.74
C ASP A 23 -20.78 0.10 -0.47
N TYR A 24 -19.49 0.45 -0.60
CA TYR A 24 -18.65 -0.15 -1.62
C TYR A 24 -18.29 -1.59 -1.26
N ARG A 25 -18.39 -2.48 -2.26
CA ARG A 25 -17.79 -3.83 -2.19
C ARG A 25 -16.30 -3.74 -2.52
N VAL A 26 -15.47 -4.45 -1.74
CA VAL A 26 -14.01 -4.33 -1.81
C VAL A 26 -13.36 -5.70 -2.01
N LYS A 27 -12.51 -5.82 -3.01
CA LYS A 27 -11.61 -6.96 -3.22
C LYS A 27 -10.21 -6.57 -2.77
N VAL A 28 -9.69 -7.29 -1.80
CA VAL A 28 -8.37 -7.00 -1.20
C VAL A 28 -7.34 -8.03 -1.66
N ALA A 29 -6.37 -7.57 -2.44
CA ALA A 29 -5.21 -8.37 -2.84
C ALA A 29 -4.24 -8.51 -1.67
N THR A 30 -3.93 -9.74 -1.25
CA THR A 30 -3.00 -10.02 -0.16
C THR A 30 -2.23 -11.31 -0.38
N ARG A 31 -0.96 -11.37 0.04
CA ARG A 31 -0.13 -12.58 -0.03
C ARG A 31 -0.65 -13.71 0.85
N ASN A 32 -1.26 -13.38 1.98
CA ASN A 32 -1.81 -14.34 2.91
C ASN A 32 -3.19 -13.88 3.42
N PRO A 33 -4.31 -14.33 2.81
CA PRO A 33 -5.66 -13.99 3.22
C PRO A 33 -5.98 -14.40 4.66
N TYR A 34 -5.44 -15.54 5.12
CA TYR A 34 -5.68 -16.02 6.48
C TYR A 34 -5.21 -15.01 7.53
N LEU A 35 -3.98 -14.50 7.39
CA LEU A 35 -3.43 -13.47 8.30
C LEU A 35 -4.13 -12.12 8.18
N LYS A 36 -4.96 -11.93 7.17
CA LYS A 36 -5.71 -10.68 6.93
C LYS A 36 -7.21 -10.81 7.20
N GLY A 37 -7.64 -11.92 7.79
CA GLY A 37 -9.03 -12.17 8.18
C GLY A 37 -9.66 -11.06 9.03
N TYR A 38 -8.85 -10.34 9.82
CA TYR A 38 -9.26 -9.19 10.62
C TYR A 38 -9.83 -8.00 9.81
N LEU A 39 -9.68 -8.02 8.48
CA LEU A 39 -10.28 -7.01 7.61
C LEU A 39 -11.77 -7.29 7.36
N LYS A 40 -12.21 -8.55 7.39
CA LYS A 40 -13.61 -8.92 7.10
C LYS A 40 -14.64 -8.24 8.01
N PRO A 41 -14.40 -8.12 9.34
CA PRO A 41 -15.33 -7.42 10.24
C PRO A 41 -15.41 -5.90 10.05
N LEU A 42 -14.62 -5.32 9.13
CA LEU A 42 -14.68 -3.88 8.83
C LEU A 42 -15.86 -3.50 7.92
N GLY A 43 -16.57 -4.48 7.38
CA GLY A 43 -17.76 -4.29 6.55
C GLY A 43 -18.80 -5.38 6.82
N ASN A 44 -19.93 -5.29 6.12
CA ASN A 44 -20.99 -6.28 6.19
C ASN A 44 -20.57 -7.63 5.61
N PRO A 45 -21.25 -8.74 5.96
CA PRO A 45 -20.99 -10.05 5.36
C PRO A 45 -21.02 -10.00 3.81
N GLY A 46 -19.97 -10.53 3.18
CA GLY A 46 -19.81 -10.52 1.72
C GLY A 46 -19.33 -9.21 1.10
N GLN A 47 -19.17 -8.14 1.86
CA GLN A 47 -18.72 -6.84 1.37
C GLN A 47 -17.21 -6.78 1.14
N ILE A 48 -16.42 -7.54 1.91
CA ILE A 48 -14.96 -7.61 1.79
C ILE A 48 -14.53 -9.02 1.40
N GLU A 49 -13.89 -9.13 0.25
CA GLU A 49 -13.33 -10.38 -0.27
C GLU A 49 -11.80 -10.32 -0.29
N LEU A 50 -11.15 -11.35 0.25
CA LEU A 50 -9.69 -11.43 0.32
C LEU A 50 -9.17 -12.41 -0.74
N PHE A 51 -8.33 -11.91 -1.64
CA PHE A 51 -7.70 -12.69 -2.70
C PHE A 51 -6.25 -13.00 -2.37
N LYS A 52 -5.87 -14.28 -2.42
CA LYS A 52 -4.46 -14.68 -2.37
C LYS A 52 -3.78 -14.20 -3.65
N THR A 53 -2.89 -13.23 -3.52
CA THR A 53 -2.31 -12.53 -4.66
C THR A 53 -0.81 -12.38 -4.50
N ASP A 54 -0.07 -12.94 -5.44
CA ASP A 54 1.28 -12.52 -5.74
C ASP A 54 1.18 -11.45 -6.82
N ILE A 55 1.66 -10.24 -6.53
CA ILE A 55 1.59 -9.10 -7.46
C ILE A 55 2.48 -9.25 -8.70
N PHE A 56 3.39 -10.22 -8.70
CA PHE A 56 4.23 -10.56 -9.85
C PHE A 56 3.64 -11.68 -10.71
N ASN A 57 2.58 -12.32 -10.24
CA ASN A 57 1.81 -13.28 -11.03
C ASN A 57 0.63 -12.56 -11.68
N GLN A 58 0.69 -12.43 -13.01
CA GLN A 58 -0.32 -11.71 -13.79
C GLN A 58 -1.72 -12.31 -13.62
N ASP A 59 -1.85 -13.63 -13.56
CA ASP A 59 -3.16 -14.29 -13.42
C ASP A 59 -3.79 -14.01 -12.06
N HIS A 60 -2.98 -13.94 -11.00
CA HIS A 60 -3.48 -13.53 -9.69
C HIS A 60 -4.00 -12.08 -9.71
N VAL A 61 -3.30 -11.18 -10.39
CA VAL A 61 -3.74 -9.78 -10.53
C VAL A 61 -5.04 -9.71 -11.34
N LYS A 62 -5.13 -10.44 -12.47
CA LYS A 62 -6.34 -10.54 -13.30
C LYS A 62 -7.55 -11.04 -12.51
N GLN A 63 -7.38 -12.05 -11.65
CA GLN A 63 -8.45 -12.56 -10.80
C GLN A 63 -9.03 -11.49 -9.87
N VAL A 64 -8.16 -10.64 -9.29
CA VAL A 64 -8.60 -9.53 -8.43
C VAL A 64 -9.36 -8.48 -9.24
N LEU A 65 -8.87 -8.12 -10.45
CA LEU A 65 -9.43 -7.07 -11.29
C LEU A 65 -10.78 -7.44 -11.91
N LYS A 66 -11.06 -8.74 -12.08
CA LYS A 66 -12.31 -9.21 -12.71
C LYS A 66 -13.54 -8.60 -12.05
N ASN A 67 -14.40 -7.98 -12.86
CA ASN A 67 -15.63 -7.29 -12.42
C ASN A 67 -15.39 -6.15 -11.41
N CYS A 68 -14.25 -5.47 -11.46
CA CYS A 68 -13.99 -4.27 -10.68
C CYS A 68 -14.23 -3.03 -11.54
N ASP A 69 -14.69 -1.95 -10.88
CA ASP A 69 -14.85 -0.62 -11.50
C ASP A 69 -13.65 0.27 -11.26
N PHE A 70 -13.03 0.13 -10.09
CA PHE A 70 -11.93 0.99 -9.62
C PHE A 70 -10.81 0.16 -9.04
N VAL A 71 -9.59 0.69 -9.14
CA VAL A 71 -8.38 0.08 -8.57
C VAL A 71 -7.65 1.09 -7.69
N ILE A 72 -7.22 0.65 -6.51
CA ILE A 72 -6.40 1.45 -5.61
C ILE A 72 -5.10 0.68 -5.31
N ASN A 73 -3.98 1.29 -5.68
CA ASN A 73 -2.66 0.75 -5.42
C ASN A 73 -1.99 1.45 -4.24
N LEU A 74 -1.92 0.75 -3.11
CA LEU A 74 -1.25 1.17 -1.88
C LEU A 74 0.06 0.39 -1.65
N VAL A 75 0.49 -0.42 -2.61
CA VAL A 75 1.69 -1.26 -2.45
C VAL A 75 2.93 -0.39 -2.47
N GLY A 76 3.76 -0.56 -1.46
CA GLY A 76 5.05 0.09 -1.36
C GLY A 76 5.92 -0.51 -0.26
N ILE A 77 7.23 -0.32 -0.38
CA ILE A 77 8.23 -0.72 0.62
C ILE A 77 9.13 0.47 0.93
N LEU A 78 9.64 0.57 2.15
CA LEU A 78 10.56 1.65 2.56
C LEU A 78 12.03 1.23 2.46
N HIS A 79 12.31 -0.06 2.39
CA HIS A 79 13.66 -0.61 2.24
C HIS A 79 13.61 -1.88 1.38
N GLU A 80 14.71 -2.15 0.69
CA GLU A 80 14.85 -3.36 -0.10
C GLU A 80 15.20 -4.57 0.77
N THR A 81 14.77 -5.73 0.32
CA THR A 81 15.17 -7.03 0.85
C THR A 81 15.71 -7.91 -0.27
N ARG A 82 16.18 -9.14 0.06
CA ARG A 82 16.58 -10.11 -0.99
C ARG A 82 15.44 -10.41 -1.97
N LYS A 83 14.18 -10.44 -1.46
CA LYS A 83 12.99 -10.83 -2.24
C LYS A 83 12.17 -9.66 -2.77
N GLN A 84 12.43 -8.42 -2.32
CA GLN A 84 11.64 -7.25 -2.69
C GLN A 84 12.56 -6.08 -3.04
N LYS A 85 12.52 -5.65 -4.29
CA LYS A 85 13.30 -4.55 -4.82
C LYS A 85 12.42 -3.35 -5.14
N PHE A 86 12.94 -2.14 -4.96
CA PHE A 86 12.20 -0.92 -5.25
C PHE A 86 11.66 -0.90 -6.67
N ASN A 87 12.50 -1.20 -7.65
CA ASN A 87 12.08 -1.18 -9.05
C ASN A 87 10.94 -2.15 -9.35
N GLN A 88 10.97 -3.36 -8.78
CA GLN A 88 9.91 -4.34 -8.97
C GLN A 88 8.58 -3.88 -8.37
N ILE A 89 8.63 -3.34 -7.13
CA ILE A 89 7.43 -2.96 -6.37
C ILE A 89 6.88 -1.61 -6.81
N HIS A 90 7.76 -0.62 -7.06
CA HIS A 90 7.34 0.76 -7.28
C HIS A 90 7.25 1.15 -8.75
N ALA A 91 7.89 0.40 -9.67
CA ALA A 91 7.86 0.70 -11.10
C ALA A 91 7.22 -0.42 -11.92
N HIS A 92 7.71 -1.66 -11.82
CA HIS A 92 7.22 -2.76 -12.64
C HIS A 92 5.78 -3.17 -12.28
N PHE A 93 5.46 -3.33 -11.00
CA PHE A 93 4.08 -3.68 -10.59
C PHE A 93 3.05 -2.59 -10.97
N PRO A 94 3.28 -1.28 -10.73
CA PRO A 94 2.39 -0.24 -11.23
C PRO A 94 2.19 -0.25 -12.75
N TYR A 95 3.24 -0.54 -13.54
CA TYR A 95 3.12 -0.73 -14.98
C TYR A 95 2.19 -1.90 -15.32
N LEU A 96 2.43 -3.07 -14.74
CA LEU A 96 1.58 -4.25 -14.94
C LEU A 96 0.12 -3.95 -14.56
N LEU A 97 -0.08 -3.31 -13.42
CA LEU A 97 -1.41 -3.00 -12.91
C LEU A 97 -2.16 -2.02 -13.83
N SER A 98 -1.48 -0.98 -14.32
CA SER A 98 -2.08 -0.01 -15.25
C SER A 98 -2.42 -0.65 -16.61
N HIS A 99 -1.56 -1.52 -17.12
CA HIS A 99 -1.81 -2.26 -18.35
C HIS A 99 -3.05 -3.17 -18.22
N LEU A 100 -3.11 -3.96 -17.15
CA LEU A 100 -4.25 -4.81 -16.87
C LEU A 100 -5.53 -4.01 -16.57
N SER A 101 -5.40 -2.84 -15.97
CA SER A 101 -6.56 -1.95 -15.74
C SER A 101 -7.21 -1.51 -17.06
N ASN A 102 -6.44 -1.25 -18.12
CA ASN A 102 -6.97 -1.02 -19.46
C ASN A 102 -7.66 -2.28 -20.02
N GLU A 103 -7.01 -3.44 -19.92
CA GLU A 103 -7.53 -4.72 -20.43
C GLU A 103 -8.90 -5.05 -19.80
N PHE A 104 -9.08 -4.76 -18.50
CA PHE A 104 -10.31 -5.04 -17.76
C PHE A 104 -11.33 -3.89 -17.76
N GLY A 105 -11.10 -2.81 -18.48
CA GLY A 105 -12.03 -1.68 -18.58
C GLY A 105 -12.25 -0.94 -17.25
N ILE A 106 -11.22 -0.88 -16.40
CA ILE A 106 -11.26 -0.14 -15.13
C ILE A 106 -11.53 1.34 -15.38
N LYS A 107 -12.47 1.93 -14.64
CA LYS A 107 -12.86 3.34 -14.83
C LYS A 107 -11.81 4.32 -14.31
N SER A 108 -11.14 3.99 -13.18
CA SER A 108 -10.06 4.80 -12.62
C SER A 108 -9.11 3.97 -11.77
N LEU A 109 -7.82 4.32 -11.83
CA LEU A 109 -6.75 3.76 -11.02
C LEU A 109 -6.15 4.85 -10.13
N ILE A 110 -6.25 4.66 -8.82
CA ILE A 110 -5.64 5.54 -7.82
C ILE A 110 -4.33 4.92 -7.35
N HIS A 111 -3.22 5.64 -7.49
CA HIS A 111 -1.91 5.18 -7.05
C HIS A 111 -1.34 6.08 -5.94
N VAL A 112 -0.93 5.47 -4.83
CA VAL A 112 -0.28 6.19 -3.74
C VAL A 112 1.23 6.17 -3.93
N SER A 113 1.76 7.34 -4.23
CA SER A 113 3.18 7.63 -4.34
C SER A 113 3.72 8.25 -3.04
N ALA A 114 4.60 9.23 -3.11
CA ALA A 114 5.15 9.93 -1.96
C ALA A 114 5.41 11.41 -2.26
N LEU A 115 5.27 12.25 -1.25
CA LEU A 115 5.68 13.66 -1.34
C LEU A 115 7.19 13.76 -1.61
N GLY A 116 7.61 14.73 -2.41
CA GLY A 116 9.02 14.95 -2.76
C GLY A 116 9.53 14.10 -3.93
N VAL A 117 8.69 13.28 -4.55
CA VAL A 117 9.03 12.60 -5.79
C VAL A 117 9.26 13.62 -6.90
N LYS A 118 10.48 13.65 -7.44
CA LYS A 118 10.91 14.57 -8.51
C LYS A 118 12.02 13.94 -9.35
N GLU A 119 12.26 14.51 -10.52
CA GLU A 119 13.37 14.10 -11.38
C GLU A 119 14.74 14.35 -10.70
N ASN A 120 15.73 13.57 -11.10
CA ASN A 120 17.12 13.67 -10.61
C ASN A 120 17.27 13.58 -9.08
N HIS A 121 16.34 12.91 -8.40
CA HIS A 121 16.46 12.68 -6.98
C HIS A 121 17.55 11.62 -6.70
N VAL A 122 18.42 11.84 -5.69
CA VAL A 122 19.54 10.94 -5.34
C VAL A 122 19.04 9.59 -4.79
N SER A 123 17.90 9.57 -4.11
CA SER A 123 17.35 8.36 -3.49
C SER A 123 16.76 7.39 -4.53
N LYS A 124 17.26 6.15 -4.52
CA LYS A 124 16.70 5.04 -5.34
C LYS A 124 15.21 4.80 -5.08
N TYR A 125 14.76 5.00 -3.84
CA TYR A 125 13.35 4.92 -3.47
C TYR A 125 12.53 5.96 -4.26
N MET A 126 12.93 7.23 -4.24
CA MET A 126 12.22 8.31 -4.94
C MET A 126 12.25 8.12 -6.46
N GLN A 127 13.40 7.72 -7.01
CA GLN A 127 13.53 7.41 -8.45
C GLN A 127 12.56 6.29 -8.86
N SER A 128 12.48 5.22 -8.07
CA SER A 128 11.58 4.11 -8.35
C SER A 128 10.10 4.50 -8.26
N LYS A 129 9.74 5.37 -7.32
CA LYS A 129 8.38 5.92 -7.21
C LYS A 129 8.04 6.78 -8.43
N LEU A 130 8.94 7.67 -8.85
CA LEU A 130 8.76 8.48 -10.04
C LEU A 130 8.55 7.63 -11.30
N GLN A 131 9.36 6.58 -11.45
CA GLN A 131 9.22 5.68 -12.59
C GLN A 131 7.85 4.99 -12.58
N GLY A 132 7.36 4.59 -11.42
CA GLY A 132 6.02 4.01 -11.29
C GLY A 132 4.90 4.98 -11.66
N GLU A 133 5.01 6.25 -11.25
CA GLU A 133 4.07 7.29 -11.66
C GLU A 133 4.04 7.49 -13.17
N LYS A 134 5.22 7.63 -13.81
CA LYS A 134 5.36 7.76 -15.26
C LYS A 134 4.74 6.56 -15.97
N ASN A 135 5.08 5.35 -15.55
CA ASN A 135 4.55 4.11 -16.11
C ASN A 135 3.00 4.06 -16.09
N ILE A 136 2.40 4.51 -14.99
CA ILE A 136 0.94 4.55 -14.86
C ILE A 136 0.35 5.61 -15.79
N GLN A 137 0.86 6.84 -15.76
CA GLN A 137 0.35 7.96 -16.55
C GLN A 137 0.45 7.73 -18.06
N ASP A 138 1.54 7.08 -18.51
CA ASP A 138 1.74 6.73 -19.91
C ASP A 138 0.79 5.62 -20.36
N THR A 139 0.50 4.66 -19.48
CA THR A 139 -0.28 3.47 -19.81
C THR A 139 -1.78 3.66 -19.55
N PHE A 140 -2.19 4.33 -18.49
CA PHE A 140 -3.59 4.45 -18.06
C PHE A 140 -3.99 5.92 -17.82
N LYS A 141 -4.70 6.51 -18.78
CA LYS A 141 -5.01 7.96 -18.77
C LYS A 141 -5.96 8.38 -17.62
N SER A 142 -6.88 7.51 -17.20
CA SER A 142 -7.80 7.78 -16.08
C SER A 142 -7.17 7.48 -14.71
N SER A 143 -5.87 7.77 -14.57
CA SER A 143 -5.12 7.54 -13.33
C SER A 143 -5.08 8.80 -12.45
N ILE A 144 -5.11 8.57 -11.14
CA ILE A 144 -4.96 9.59 -10.10
C ILE A 144 -3.74 9.24 -9.27
N ILE A 145 -2.73 10.10 -9.27
CA ILE A 145 -1.53 9.93 -8.46
C ILE A 145 -1.65 10.77 -7.19
N LEU A 146 -1.65 10.11 -6.03
CA LEU A 146 -1.64 10.77 -4.73
C LEU A 146 -0.22 10.76 -4.15
N ARG A 147 0.30 11.92 -3.78
CA ARG A 147 1.62 12.09 -3.16
C ARG A 147 1.46 12.56 -1.70
N PRO A 148 1.06 11.67 -0.78
CA PRO A 148 0.93 12.05 0.61
C PRO A 148 2.28 12.35 1.23
N SER A 149 2.27 13.19 2.27
CA SER A 149 3.38 13.34 3.20
C SER A 149 3.47 12.10 4.11
N VAL A 150 4.20 12.19 5.20
CA VAL A 150 4.28 11.08 6.17
C VAL A 150 2.89 10.84 6.79
N LEU A 151 2.38 9.64 6.57
CA LEU A 151 1.11 9.20 7.15
C LEU A 151 1.35 8.67 8.56
N PHE A 152 0.62 9.17 9.52
CA PHE A 152 0.73 8.79 10.92
C PHE A 152 -0.65 8.48 11.54
N GLY A 153 -0.64 7.72 12.62
CA GLY A 153 -1.86 7.36 13.35
C GLY A 153 -1.63 6.21 14.34
N PRO A 154 -2.66 5.80 15.10
CA PRO A 154 -2.51 4.84 16.19
C PRO A 154 -1.87 3.49 15.80
N GLU A 155 -2.03 3.07 14.57
CA GLU A 155 -1.55 1.78 14.04
C GLU A 155 -0.37 1.93 13.07
N ASP A 156 0.19 3.15 12.89
CA ASP A 156 1.34 3.33 12.02
C ASP A 156 2.58 2.67 12.61
N LYS A 157 3.45 2.18 11.72
CA LYS A 157 4.68 1.51 12.14
C LYS A 157 5.88 2.45 12.23
N PHE A 158 5.77 3.66 11.69
CA PHE A 158 6.89 4.59 11.61
C PHE A 158 7.02 5.37 12.91
N PHE A 159 6.03 6.15 13.29
CA PHE A 159 6.07 6.95 14.53
C PHE A 159 6.00 6.09 15.79
N ASN A 160 5.25 4.99 15.77
CA ASN A 160 5.20 4.08 16.92
C ASN A 160 6.55 3.43 17.21
N LYS A 161 7.43 3.22 16.21
CA LYS A 161 8.81 2.82 16.46
C LYS A 161 9.62 3.93 17.18
N PHE A 162 9.48 5.17 16.78
CA PHE A 162 10.16 6.29 17.45
C PHE A 162 9.68 6.47 18.89
N ILE A 163 8.38 6.35 19.14
CA ILE A 163 7.82 6.41 20.50
C ILE A 163 8.39 5.27 21.36
N PHE A 164 8.49 4.07 20.80
CA PHE A 164 9.07 2.92 21.50
C PHE A 164 10.56 3.15 21.82
N PHE A 165 11.34 3.65 20.86
CA PHE A 165 12.76 3.98 21.07
C PHE A 165 12.93 5.08 22.14
N ASN A 166 12.10 6.12 22.10
CA ASN A 166 12.14 7.17 23.14
C ASN A 166 11.81 6.61 24.52
N LYS A 167 10.76 5.80 24.66
CA LYS A 167 10.42 5.14 25.93
C LYS A 167 11.57 4.25 26.44
N LEU A 168 12.21 3.50 25.54
CA LEU A 168 13.35 2.66 25.87
C LEU A 168 14.56 3.51 26.31
N PHE A 169 14.83 4.65 25.63
CA PHE A 169 15.91 5.56 25.98
C PHE A 169 15.71 6.23 27.35
N TYR A 170 14.47 6.63 27.66
CA TYR A 170 14.10 7.16 28.99
C TYR A 170 14.23 6.08 30.07
N ALA A 171 13.82 4.85 29.81
CA ALA A 171 13.99 3.75 30.74
C ALA A 171 15.47 3.46 31.04
N ILE A 172 16.33 3.40 30.01
CA ILE A 172 17.77 3.19 30.18
C ILE A 172 18.41 4.34 30.95
N LYS A 173 18.05 5.60 30.68
CA LYS A 173 18.55 6.78 31.37
C LYS A 173 18.13 6.81 32.85
N SER A 174 16.90 6.37 33.16
CA SER A 174 16.41 6.19 34.52
C SER A 174 17.17 5.11 35.30
N TYR A 175 17.53 4.00 34.64
CA TYR A 175 18.35 2.95 35.25
C TYR A 175 19.81 3.40 35.52
N SER A 176 20.41 4.15 34.60
CA SER A 176 21.80 4.62 34.80
C SER A 176 21.94 5.66 35.92
N SER A 177 20.88 6.45 36.19
CA SER A 177 20.87 7.38 37.31
C SER A 177 20.64 6.73 38.69
N CYS A 178 20.23 5.47 38.71
CA CYS A 178 20.05 4.71 39.96
C CYS A 178 21.33 3.98 40.45
N PHE A 179 22.33 3.84 39.56
CA PHE A 179 23.63 3.19 39.86
C PHE A 179 24.77 4.18 40.17
N LEU A 180 24.49 5.48 40.17
CA LEU A 180 25.47 6.54 40.47
C LEU A 180 25.15 7.26 41.78
N LYS A 181 24.61 6.57 42.77
CA LYS A 181 24.53 7.02 44.17
C LYS A 181 25.23 6.07 45.09
#